data_da70301b49e1bf87062dbc46aa37b6c7
#
_entry.id   da70301b49e1bf87062dbc46aa37b6c7
#
_cell.length_a   1.000
_cell.length_b   1.000
_cell.length_c   1.000
_cell.angle_alpha   90.00
_cell.angle_beta   90.00
_cell.angle_gamma   90.00
#
_symmetry.space_group_name_H-M   'P 1'
#
loop_
_entity.id
_entity.type
_entity.pdbx_description
1 polymer ?
#
loop_
_entity_poly.entity_id
_entity_poly.type
_entity_poly.pdbx_seq_one_letter_code
_entity_poly.pdbx_strand_id
1 'polypeptide(L)'
;GGGSLDPKTGAAAKQFRDYYFLTPPERLISTHLPEEERWQNLDHPITKEEFLASPALREPFFEADLQLVSHSPSRIVLKGPPDLVVMAQLGESEDDRSTMVSRRGGEYTVDISPTVVGNQSLWIFAGHGRDRQLAAALEMPIRATAAGPALPEVAPIFVEQEVELVAPRSGRLPADTVTHFDLRIPGARAAYVKCGGEKIVLHRSGYDRFVGDVKLSGGTATVYAGMGDYFDYAEGLVQYEVE
;
A
#
# COMPACT_ATOMS: atom_id res chain seq x y z
N GLY A 1 19.76 17.53 14.64
CA GLY A 1 20.66 16.94 13.70
C GLY A 1 20.49 15.43 13.69
N GLY A 2 19.91 14.87 12.62
CA GLY A 2 19.84 13.43 12.42
C GLY A 2 21.20 12.92 11.91
N GLY A 3 21.69 11.80 12.44
CA GLY A 3 22.81 11.07 11.89
C GLY A 3 22.33 9.83 11.17
N SER A 4 22.85 9.54 9.98
CA SER A 4 22.74 8.23 9.36
C SER A 4 24.03 7.44 9.56
N LEU A 5 23.94 6.14 9.73
CA LEU A 5 25.12 5.27 9.69
C LEU A 5 25.41 4.95 8.22
N ASP A 6 26.66 5.11 7.82
CA ASP A 6 27.13 4.63 6.52
C ASP A 6 27.00 3.09 6.51
N PRO A 7 26.21 2.49 5.62
CA PRO A 7 25.97 1.05 5.61
C PRO A 7 27.21 0.22 5.31
N LYS A 8 28.28 0.82 4.77
CA LYS A 8 29.54 0.13 4.45
C LYS A 8 30.59 0.24 5.56
N THR A 9 30.61 1.33 6.29
CA THR A 9 31.67 1.61 7.27
C THR A 9 31.18 1.63 8.71
N GLY A 10 29.85 1.68 8.94
CA GLY A 10 29.25 1.84 10.27
C GLY A 10 29.52 3.21 10.91
N ALA A 11 30.17 4.12 10.20
CA ALA A 11 30.49 5.45 10.70
C ALA A 11 29.26 6.35 10.73
N ALA A 12 29.09 7.10 11.83
CA ALA A 12 28.03 8.09 11.93
C ALA A 12 28.33 9.28 11.03
N ALA A 13 27.56 9.47 9.98
CA ALA A 13 27.62 10.66 9.16
C ALA A 13 26.64 11.72 9.71
N LYS A 14 27.15 12.90 10.05
CA LYS A 14 26.31 14.05 10.34
C LYS A 14 25.72 14.56 9.02
N GLN A 15 24.43 14.29 8.81
CA GLN A 15 23.69 14.93 7.73
C GLN A 15 22.94 16.15 8.26
N PHE A 16 23.18 17.31 7.63
CA PHE A 16 22.31 18.46 7.82
C PHE A 16 21.03 18.18 7.03
N ARG A 17 19.89 18.13 7.73
CA ARG A 17 18.58 17.99 7.10
C ARG A 17 17.85 19.31 7.22
N ASP A 18 17.66 19.98 6.09
CA ASP A 18 16.91 21.24 6.01
C ASP A 18 15.47 21.11 6.49
N TYR A 19 14.92 19.88 6.43
CA TYR A 19 13.56 19.57 6.87
C TYR A 19 13.27 20.05 8.31
N TYR A 20 14.23 19.89 9.25
CA TYR A 20 14.03 20.31 10.64
C TYR A 20 14.35 21.79 10.89
N PHE A 21 14.80 22.52 9.89
CA PHE A 21 15.08 23.93 9.99
C PHE A 21 13.85 24.75 9.59
N LEU A 22 13.25 25.44 10.57
CA LEU A 22 12.01 26.23 10.39
C LEU A 22 10.81 25.39 9.86
N THR A 23 10.74 24.12 10.19
CA THR A 23 9.58 23.29 9.85
C THR A 23 8.32 23.88 10.47
N PRO A 24 7.23 24.04 9.70
CA PRO A 24 5.95 24.50 10.23
C PRO A 24 5.49 23.62 11.39
N PRO A 25 4.90 24.20 12.46
CA PRO A 25 4.44 23.46 13.64
C PRO A 25 3.52 22.28 13.30
N GLU A 26 2.63 22.46 12.31
CA GLU A 26 1.66 21.47 11.85
C GLU A 26 2.33 20.23 11.23
N ARG A 27 3.54 20.38 10.69
CA ARG A 27 4.34 19.26 10.19
C ARG A 27 5.19 18.65 11.30
N LEU A 28 5.80 19.50 12.14
CA LEU A 28 6.69 19.04 13.19
C LEU A 28 5.95 18.22 14.24
N ILE A 29 4.72 18.60 14.60
CA ILE A 29 3.90 17.93 15.60
C ILE A 29 3.59 16.46 15.26
N SER A 30 3.63 16.08 13.97
CA SER A 30 3.39 14.69 13.58
C SER A 30 4.44 13.70 14.11
N THR A 31 5.64 14.20 14.49
CA THR A 31 6.76 13.38 14.97
C THR A 31 7.37 13.87 16.28
N HIS A 32 7.04 15.09 16.72
CA HIS A 32 7.62 15.71 17.91
C HIS A 32 6.54 16.37 18.74
N LEU A 33 6.20 15.76 19.87
CA LEU A 33 5.27 16.34 20.83
C LEU A 33 6.07 17.06 21.95
N PRO A 34 5.95 18.39 22.09
CA PRO A 34 6.53 19.11 23.23
C PRO A 34 5.87 18.69 24.54
N GLU A 35 6.61 18.75 25.65
CA GLU A 35 6.08 18.46 27.00
C GLU A 35 4.97 19.42 27.40
N GLU A 36 5.06 20.70 26.97
CA GLU A 36 4.08 21.74 27.29
C GLU A 36 3.32 22.15 26.03
N GLU A 37 1.99 22.19 26.08
CA GLU A 37 1.09 22.55 24.98
C GLU A 37 1.44 23.88 24.31
N ARG A 38 1.86 24.89 25.12
CA ARG A 38 2.25 26.22 24.57
C ARG A 38 3.40 26.19 23.57
N TRP A 39 4.23 25.14 23.60
CA TRP A 39 5.36 24.98 22.67
C TRP A 39 4.99 24.24 21.39
N GLN A 40 3.74 23.76 21.28
CA GLN A 40 3.29 23.16 20.02
C GLN A 40 3.13 24.19 18.91
N ASN A 41 2.90 25.46 19.27
CA ASN A 41 2.65 26.56 18.32
C ASN A 41 1.52 26.27 17.32
N LEU A 42 0.53 25.49 17.72
CA LEU A 42 -0.67 25.16 16.95
C LEU A 42 -1.85 26.02 17.42
N ASP A 43 -2.75 26.35 16.52
CA ASP A 43 -4.02 27.02 16.85
C ASP A 43 -4.85 26.15 17.80
N HIS A 44 -4.78 24.83 17.62
CA HIS A 44 -5.43 23.82 18.46
C HIS A 44 -4.38 22.78 18.88
N PRO A 45 -3.78 22.92 20.08
CA PRO A 45 -2.84 21.94 20.60
C PRO A 45 -3.49 20.55 20.72
N ILE A 46 -2.71 19.52 20.43
CA ILE A 46 -3.14 18.12 20.54
C ILE A 46 -2.66 17.51 21.86
N THR A 47 -3.43 16.58 22.39
CA THR A 47 -3.09 15.81 23.58
C THR A 47 -2.06 14.71 23.24
N LYS A 48 -1.44 14.16 24.29
CA LYS A 48 -0.53 13.02 24.12
C LYS A 48 -1.26 11.78 23.56
N GLU A 49 -2.50 11.56 23.96
CA GLU A 49 -3.34 10.48 23.48
C GLU A 49 -3.63 10.62 21.98
N GLU A 50 -3.97 11.82 21.53
CA GLU A 50 -4.18 12.12 20.11
C GLU A 50 -2.89 11.96 19.32
N PHE A 51 -1.75 12.46 19.84
CA PHE A 51 -0.44 12.28 19.21
C PHE A 51 -0.09 10.80 19.02
N LEU A 52 -0.28 9.97 20.06
CA LEU A 52 0.03 8.55 20.01
C LEU A 52 -0.93 7.74 19.12
N ALA A 53 -2.14 8.23 18.91
CA ALA A 53 -3.14 7.59 18.03
C ALA A 53 -3.01 8.04 16.57
N SER A 54 -2.31 9.14 16.31
CA SER A 54 -2.15 9.72 14.98
C SER A 54 -0.99 9.08 14.21
N PRO A 55 -1.08 9.01 12.87
CA PRO A 55 0.05 8.63 12.04
C PRO A 55 1.21 9.62 12.17
N ALA A 56 2.43 9.10 12.33
CA ALA A 56 3.65 9.88 12.27
C ALA A 56 4.02 10.14 10.80
N LEU A 57 3.84 11.38 10.34
CA LEU A 57 4.19 11.80 8.99
C LEU A 57 5.66 12.24 8.96
N ARG A 58 6.46 11.58 8.12
CA ARG A 58 7.90 11.81 8.01
C ARG A 58 8.24 12.76 6.85
N GLU A 59 9.49 13.23 6.80
CA GLU A 59 9.98 14.11 5.72
C GLU A 59 9.58 13.64 4.30
N PRO A 60 9.75 12.35 3.92
CA PRO A 60 9.38 11.86 2.60
C PRO A 60 7.87 11.96 2.28
N PHE A 61 7.00 12.01 3.30
CA PHE A 61 5.57 12.24 3.11
C PHE A 61 5.30 13.61 2.47
N PHE A 62 6.00 14.63 2.95
CA PHE A 62 5.86 16.00 2.48
C PHE A 62 6.63 16.24 1.17
N GLU A 63 7.78 15.60 0.98
CA GLU A 63 8.55 15.64 -0.28
C GLU A 63 7.81 14.99 -1.45
N ALA A 64 6.99 13.97 -1.15
CA ALA A 64 6.16 13.28 -2.12
C ALA A 64 4.81 13.98 -2.38
N ASP A 65 4.58 15.19 -1.85
CA ASP A 65 3.32 15.93 -1.94
C ASP A 65 2.09 15.10 -1.53
N LEU A 66 2.28 14.18 -0.55
CA LEU A 66 1.20 13.40 0.00
C LEU A 66 0.35 14.23 0.97
N GLN A 67 -0.94 13.96 0.99
CA GLN A 67 -1.91 14.50 1.91
C GLN A 67 -2.67 13.35 2.58
N LEU A 68 -2.77 13.36 3.89
CA LEU A 68 -3.59 12.42 4.64
C LEU A 68 -5.06 12.88 4.59
N VAL A 69 -5.90 12.12 3.91
CA VAL A 69 -7.34 12.42 3.77
C VAL A 69 -8.11 11.84 4.95
N SER A 70 -7.84 10.58 5.29
CA SER A 70 -8.43 9.90 6.44
C SER A 70 -7.58 8.71 6.88
N HIS A 71 -7.75 8.31 8.14
CA HIS A 71 -7.11 7.11 8.67
C HIS A 71 -8.01 6.39 9.68
N SER A 72 -7.85 5.08 9.73
CA SER A 72 -8.44 4.17 10.71
C SER A 72 -7.53 2.94 10.86
N PRO A 73 -7.75 2.08 11.87
CA PRO A 73 -6.98 0.85 12.00
C PRO A 73 -7.08 -0.14 10.83
N SER A 74 -8.10 0.02 9.97
CA SER A 74 -8.35 -0.87 8.82
C SER A 74 -8.15 -0.20 7.46
N ARG A 75 -7.95 1.13 7.43
CA ARG A 75 -7.81 1.86 6.15
C ARG A 75 -7.13 3.20 6.33
N ILE A 76 -6.22 3.52 5.42
CA ILE A 76 -5.68 4.87 5.24
C ILE A 76 -6.01 5.33 3.81
N VAL A 77 -6.43 6.59 3.69
CA VAL A 77 -6.64 7.25 2.40
C VAL A 77 -5.67 8.43 2.30
N LEU A 78 -4.88 8.42 1.25
CA LEU A 78 -3.91 9.46 0.91
C LEU A 78 -4.27 10.07 -0.43
N LYS A 79 -3.94 11.32 -0.62
CA LYS A 79 -3.97 11.98 -1.92
C LYS A 79 -2.56 12.38 -2.33
N GLY A 80 -2.22 12.18 -3.59
CA GLY A 80 -0.87 12.47 -4.08
C GLY A 80 -0.77 12.50 -5.60
N PRO A 81 0.41 12.83 -6.13
CA PRO A 81 0.69 12.86 -7.56
C PRO A 81 0.46 11.50 -8.24
N PRO A 82 0.10 11.49 -9.54
CA PRO A 82 -0.22 10.25 -10.25
C PRO A 82 1.01 9.37 -10.56
N ASP A 83 2.21 9.92 -10.55
CA ASP A 83 3.48 9.24 -10.80
C ASP A 83 4.16 8.71 -9.54
N LEU A 84 3.49 8.86 -8.40
CA LEU A 84 4.00 8.39 -7.13
C LEU A 84 3.81 6.87 -6.99
N VAL A 85 4.85 6.19 -6.57
CA VAL A 85 4.80 4.80 -6.14
C VAL A 85 4.55 4.77 -4.64
N VAL A 86 3.50 4.09 -4.23
CA VAL A 86 3.12 3.92 -2.81
C VAL A 86 3.10 2.43 -2.50
N MET A 87 3.78 2.05 -1.43
CA MET A 87 3.76 0.69 -0.88
C MET A 87 3.42 0.76 0.61
N ALA A 88 2.82 -0.30 1.11
CA ALA A 88 2.49 -0.43 2.54
C ALA A 88 2.97 -1.77 3.06
N GLN A 89 3.39 -1.80 4.33
CA GLN A 89 3.83 -2.99 5.03
C GLN A 89 3.34 -2.92 6.48
N LEU A 90 2.79 -4.01 6.99
CA LEU A 90 2.41 -4.13 8.39
C LEU A 90 3.33 -5.13 9.09
N GLY A 91 4.03 -4.66 10.13
CA GLY A 91 5.04 -5.47 10.83
C GLY A 91 6.37 -5.55 10.06
N GLU A 92 7.16 -6.60 10.36
CA GLU A 92 8.51 -6.77 9.82
C GLU A 92 8.60 -7.84 8.71
N SER A 93 7.50 -8.56 8.44
CA SER A 93 7.50 -9.64 7.44
C SER A 93 7.31 -9.09 6.02
N GLU A 94 8.21 -9.45 5.12
CA GLU A 94 8.09 -9.14 3.69
C GLU A 94 6.95 -9.92 3.01
N ASP A 95 6.57 -11.08 3.55
CA ASP A 95 5.48 -11.92 3.06
C ASP A 95 4.12 -11.54 3.67
N ASP A 96 4.03 -10.36 4.26
CA ASP A 96 2.81 -9.92 4.94
C ASP A 96 1.72 -9.53 3.95
N ARG A 97 0.67 -10.36 3.90
CA ARG A 97 -0.57 -10.09 3.16
C ARG A 97 -1.59 -9.31 4.00
N SER A 98 -1.11 -8.49 4.91
CA SER A 98 -1.95 -7.66 5.79
C SER A 98 -2.28 -6.30 5.18
N THR A 99 -1.68 -5.94 4.05
CA THR A 99 -1.91 -4.65 3.39
C THR A 99 -2.18 -4.81 1.89
N MET A 100 -3.01 -3.94 1.35
CA MET A 100 -3.23 -3.81 -0.09
C MET A 100 -3.36 -2.33 -0.46
N VAL A 101 -2.54 -1.89 -1.42
CA VAL A 101 -2.60 -0.53 -1.95
C VAL A 101 -3.38 -0.52 -3.25
N SER A 102 -4.31 0.42 -3.38
CA SER A 102 -5.02 0.72 -4.63
C SER A 102 -5.04 2.22 -4.88
N ARG A 103 -5.24 2.63 -6.14
CA ARG A 103 -5.33 4.05 -6.52
C ARG A 103 -6.55 4.29 -7.39
N ARG A 104 -7.19 5.45 -7.21
CA ARG A 104 -8.26 5.92 -8.09
C ARG A 104 -8.31 7.44 -8.10
N GLY A 105 -8.16 8.04 -9.26
CA GLY A 105 -8.29 9.50 -9.44
C GLY A 105 -7.36 10.32 -8.55
N GLY A 106 -6.12 9.85 -8.31
CA GLY A 106 -5.13 10.52 -7.44
C GLY A 106 -5.30 10.24 -5.95
N GLU A 107 -6.27 9.43 -5.54
CA GLU A 107 -6.39 8.92 -4.18
C GLU A 107 -5.80 7.51 -4.07
N TYR A 108 -4.92 7.33 -3.10
CA TYR A 108 -4.34 6.05 -2.72
C TYR A 108 -5.08 5.52 -1.50
N THR A 109 -5.63 4.34 -1.60
CA THR A 109 -6.24 3.62 -0.47
C THR A 109 -5.33 2.49 -0.04
N VAL A 110 -4.97 2.47 1.23
CA VAL A 110 -4.28 1.37 1.88
C VAL A 110 -5.30 0.64 2.73
N ASP A 111 -5.75 -0.53 2.29
CA ASP A 111 -6.54 -1.45 3.10
C ASP A 111 -5.61 -2.23 4.03
N ILE A 112 -6.02 -2.41 5.29
CA ILE A 112 -5.23 -3.03 6.35
C ILE A 112 -6.07 -4.14 6.97
N SER A 113 -5.54 -5.36 6.96
CA SER A 113 -6.17 -6.55 7.53
C SER A 113 -5.10 -7.38 8.24
N PRO A 114 -4.79 -7.08 9.51
CA PRO A 114 -3.76 -7.79 10.24
C PRO A 114 -4.00 -9.29 10.28
N THR A 115 -3.07 -10.10 9.81
CA THR A 115 -3.16 -11.57 9.82
C THR A 115 -2.70 -12.18 11.14
N VAL A 116 -2.05 -11.37 12.00
CA VAL A 116 -1.54 -11.74 13.30
C VAL A 116 -2.06 -10.77 14.37
N VAL A 117 -2.47 -11.34 15.52
CA VAL A 117 -2.91 -10.55 16.69
C VAL A 117 -1.72 -9.91 17.39
N GLY A 118 -1.89 -8.68 17.85
CA GLY A 118 -0.87 -7.96 18.62
C GLY A 118 -0.69 -6.53 18.19
N ASN A 119 0.37 -5.90 18.71
CA ASN A 119 0.78 -4.56 18.33
C ASN A 119 1.77 -4.67 17.17
N GLN A 120 1.50 -3.95 16.11
CA GLN A 120 2.31 -3.90 14.89
C GLN A 120 2.47 -2.45 14.45
N SER A 121 3.50 -2.14 13.67
CA SER A 121 3.65 -0.83 13.03
C SER A 121 3.31 -0.97 11.55
N LEU A 122 2.38 -0.14 11.08
CA LEU A 122 2.15 0.05 9.65
C LEU A 122 3.15 1.07 9.13
N TRP A 123 3.83 0.71 8.06
CA TRP A 123 4.71 1.58 7.31
C TRP A 123 4.13 1.84 5.93
N ILE A 124 4.10 3.10 5.53
CA ILE A 124 3.82 3.48 4.14
C ILE A 124 5.10 4.10 3.58
N PHE A 125 5.54 3.55 2.47
CA PHE A 125 6.70 3.99 1.71
C PHE A 125 6.21 4.72 0.47
N ALA A 126 6.86 5.81 0.11
CA ALA A 126 6.55 6.59 -1.07
C ALA A 126 7.82 7.05 -1.78
N GLY A 127 7.74 7.22 -3.10
CA GLY A 127 8.82 7.74 -3.91
C GLY A 127 8.39 7.98 -5.35
N HIS A 128 9.10 8.87 -6.04
CA HIS A 128 8.86 9.20 -7.44
C HIS A 128 9.76 8.38 -8.38
N GLY A 129 9.23 8.12 -9.58
CA GLY A 129 10.00 7.63 -10.71
C GLY A 129 10.34 6.15 -10.72
N ARG A 130 11.03 5.74 -11.77
CA ARG A 130 11.38 4.33 -12.07
C ARG A 130 12.48 3.76 -11.19
N ASP A 131 13.31 4.60 -10.58
CA ASP A 131 14.44 4.17 -9.74
C ASP A 131 13.98 3.66 -8.36
N ARG A 132 12.68 3.77 -8.07
CA ARG A 132 11.97 3.14 -6.94
C ARG A 132 12.72 3.21 -5.61
N GLN A 133 13.46 4.28 -5.36
CA GLN A 133 13.96 4.54 -4.01
C GLN A 133 12.79 5.01 -3.16
N LEU A 134 12.11 4.03 -2.56
CA LEU A 134 11.01 4.31 -1.66
C LEU A 134 11.56 4.67 -0.27
N ALA A 135 11.07 5.75 0.29
CA ALA A 135 11.41 6.18 1.63
C ALA A 135 10.18 6.05 2.55
N ALA A 136 10.42 5.77 3.83
CA ALA A 136 9.35 5.68 4.82
C ALA A 136 8.69 7.05 5.00
N ALA A 137 7.47 7.19 4.50
CA ALA A 137 6.70 8.43 4.48
C ALA A 137 5.76 8.56 5.68
N LEU A 138 5.13 7.45 6.11
CA LEU A 138 4.19 7.43 7.22
C LEU A 138 4.39 6.18 8.06
N GLU A 139 4.26 6.33 9.38
CA GLU A 139 4.22 5.23 10.35
C GLU A 139 2.97 5.36 11.22
N MET A 140 2.25 4.26 11.45
CA MET A 140 1.09 4.24 12.33
C MET A 140 1.06 2.95 13.16
N PRO A 141 0.87 3.05 14.50
CA PRO A 141 0.68 1.87 15.33
C PRO A 141 -0.68 1.23 15.05
N ILE A 142 -0.69 -0.09 14.84
CA ILE A 142 -1.90 -0.91 14.66
C ILE A 142 -1.97 -1.91 15.79
N ARG A 143 -3.08 -1.91 16.51
CA ARG A 143 -3.39 -2.92 17.52
C ARG A 143 -4.45 -3.87 17.00
N ALA A 144 -4.03 -5.05 16.59
CA ALA A 144 -4.93 -6.11 16.15
C ALA A 144 -5.44 -6.93 17.34
N THR A 145 -6.74 -6.94 17.56
CA THR A 145 -7.41 -7.75 18.61
C THR A 145 -7.88 -9.10 18.08
N ALA A 146 -7.98 -9.24 16.76
CA ALA A 146 -8.28 -10.48 16.06
C ALA A 146 -7.50 -10.51 14.74
N ALA A 147 -7.19 -11.73 14.26
CA ALA A 147 -6.64 -11.90 12.93
C ALA A 147 -7.73 -11.71 11.87
N GLY A 148 -7.42 -10.92 10.86
CA GLY A 148 -8.25 -10.71 9.67
C GLY A 148 -7.86 -11.66 8.53
N PRO A 149 -8.61 -11.65 7.43
CA PRO A 149 -8.26 -12.39 6.24
C PRO A 149 -6.99 -11.79 5.59
N ALA A 150 -6.14 -12.64 5.04
CA ALA A 150 -5.05 -12.19 4.18
C ALA A 150 -5.62 -11.42 2.98
N LEU A 151 -4.96 -10.33 2.59
CA LEU A 151 -5.28 -9.57 1.39
C LEU A 151 -4.49 -10.11 0.18
N PRO A 152 -4.98 -9.91 -1.05
CA PRO A 152 -4.22 -10.26 -2.24
C PRO A 152 -2.95 -9.42 -2.35
N GLU A 153 -1.89 -10.04 -2.85
CA GLU A 153 -0.68 -9.32 -3.21
C GLU A 153 -0.87 -8.61 -4.55
N VAL A 154 -0.63 -7.31 -4.59
CA VAL A 154 -0.78 -6.50 -5.79
C VAL A 154 0.58 -6.02 -6.30
N ALA A 155 0.79 -6.13 -7.61
CA ALA A 155 1.98 -5.60 -8.25
C ALA A 155 1.91 -4.07 -8.38
N PRO A 156 3.04 -3.36 -8.48
CA PRO A 156 3.03 -1.90 -8.67
C PRO A 156 2.17 -1.42 -9.85
N ILE A 157 2.16 -2.17 -10.94
CA ILE A 157 1.35 -1.88 -12.12
C ILE A 157 -0.18 -1.87 -11.82
N PHE A 158 -0.64 -2.63 -10.82
CA PHE A 158 -2.02 -2.59 -10.35
C PHE A 158 -2.40 -1.19 -9.86
N VAL A 159 -1.50 -0.57 -9.09
CA VAL A 159 -1.70 0.79 -8.57
C VAL A 159 -1.53 1.82 -9.68
N GLU A 160 -0.50 1.69 -10.51
CA GLU A 160 -0.20 2.60 -11.63
C GLU A 160 -1.34 2.68 -12.64
N GLN A 161 -1.97 1.55 -12.95
CA GLN A 161 -3.09 1.44 -13.90
C GLN A 161 -4.47 1.66 -13.28
N GLU A 162 -4.54 2.05 -12.00
CA GLU A 162 -5.80 2.24 -11.28
C GLU A 162 -6.75 1.04 -11.38
N VAL A 163 -6.19 -0.17 -11.26
CA VAL A 163 -6.99 -1.39 -11.29
C VAL A 163 -7.88 -1.46 -10.05
N GLU A 164 -9.16 -1.76 -10.26
CA GLU A 164 -10.12 -1.98 -9.18
C GLU A 164 -10.39 -3.48 -9.04
N LEU A 165 -10.06 -4.03 -7.88
CA LEU A 165 -10.37 -5.41 -7.52
C LEU A 165 -11.74 -5.45 -6.82
N VAL A 166 -12.75 -5.98 -7.51
CA VAL A 166 -14.08 -6.18 -6.95
C VAL A 166 -14.15 -7.52 -6.21
N ALA A 167 -13.68 -8.60 -6.87
CA ALA A 167 -13.62 -9.94 -6.30
C ALA A 167 -12.50 -10.79 -6.96
N PRO A 168 -11.90 -11.75 -6.24
CA PRO A 168 -12.01 -11.97 -4.79
C PRO A 168 -11.12 -11.02 -4.00
N ARG A 169 -11.56 -10.63 -2.79
CA ARG A 169 -10.79 -9.73 -1.91
C ARG A 169 -9.97 -10.46 -0.85
N SER A 170 -10.17 -11.76 -0.68
CA SER A 170 -9.30 -12.60 0.14
C SER A 170 -8.05 -12.98 -0.64
N GLY A 171 -6.88 -12.85 -0.04
CA GLY A 171 -5.59 -13.25 -0.63
C GLY A 171 -5.35 -14.76 -0.58
N ARG A 172 -6.15 -15.49 0.24
CA ARG A 172 -6.17 -16.95 0.31
C ARG A 172 -7.48 -17.47 -0.22
N LEU A 173 -7.39 -18.38 -1.16
CA LEU A 173 -8.53 -18.94 -1.89
C LEU A 173 -8.53 -20.46 -1.74
N PRO A 174 -9.70 -21.11 -1.58
CA PRO A 174 -9.76 -22.55 -1.45
C PRO A 174 -9.45 -23.24 -2.78
N ALA A 175 -8.63 -24.29 -2.72
CA ALA A 175 -8.35 -25.15 -3.87
C ALA A 175 -9.60 -25.98 -4.27
N ASP A 176 -9.58 -26.49 -5.49
CA ASP A 176 -10.64 -27.34 -6.07
C ASP A 176 -12.04 -26.72 -6.08
N THR A 177 -12.13 -25.42 -5.84
CA THR A 177 -13.39 -24.65 -5.89
C THR A 177 -13.45 -23.72 -7.08
N VAL A 178 -14.66 -23.33 -7.45
CA VAL A 178 -14.89 -22.30 -8.46
C VAL A 178 -14.92 -20.95 -7.75
N THR A 179 -14.00 -20.07 -8.14
CA THR A 179 -13.87 -18.72 -7.60
C THR A 179 -14.28 -17.71 -8.66
N HIS A 180 -15.13 -16.76 -8.29
CA HIS A 180 -15.54 -15.66 -9.14
C HIS A 180 -14.50 -14.55 -9.13
N PHE A 181 -14.00 -14.17 -10.31
CA PHE A 181 -13.11 -13.03 -10.53
C PHE A 181 -13.88 -11.89 -11.17
N ASP A 182 -13.69 -10.68 -10.64
CA ASP A 182 -14.29 -9.44 -11.14
C ASP A 182 -13.32 -8.28 -10.91
N LEU A 183 -12.79 -7.73 -12.00
CA LEU A 183 -11.84 -6.63 -11.97
C LEU A 183 -12.20 -5.58 -13.02
N ARG A 184 -11.95 -4.32 -12.67
CA ARG A 184 -11.87 -3.24 -13.66
C ARG A 184 -10.40 -2.93 -13.91
N ILE A 185 -10.00 -3.05 -15.18
CA ILE A 185 -8.60 -2.89 -15.61
C ILE A 185 -8.56 -1.87 -16.74
N PRO A 186 -8.40 -0.58 -16.42
CA PRO A 186 -8.38 0.49 -17.41
C PRO A 186 -7.35 0.23 -18.50
N GLY A 187 -7.76 0.39 -19.76
CA GLY A 187 -6.89 0.20 -20.92
C GLY A 187 -6.57 -1.24 -21.31
N ALA A 188 -6.95 -2.24 -20.50
CA ALA A 188 -6.72 -3.63 -20.85
C ALA A 188 -7.62 -4.09 -22.01
N ARG A 189 -7.07 -4.91 -22.89
CA ARG A 189 -7.79 -5.55 -23.99
C ARG A 189 -8.24 -6.96 -23.64
N ALA A 190 -7.50 -7.63 -22.77
CA ALA A 190 -7.79 -8.96 -22.27
C ALA A 190 -7.22 -9.17 -20.87
N ALA A 191 -7.86 -10.07 -20.13
CA ALA A 191 -7.37 -10.53 -18.84
C ALA A 191 -7.56 -12.04 -18.70
N TYR A 192 -6.69 -12.68 -17.93
CA TYR A 192 -6.78 -14.08 -17.61
C TYR A 192 -6.21 -14.40 -16.23
N VAL A 193 -6.63 -15.49 -15.66
CA VAL A 193 -6.08 -16.08 -14.46
C VAL A 193 -5.16 -17.23 -14.86
N LYS A 194 -3.95 -17.27 -14.32
CA LYS A 194 -3.05 -18.41 -14.42
C LYS A 194 -2.96 -19.12 -13.08
N CYS A 195 -3.32 -20.40 -13.05
CA CYS A 195 -3.25 -21.24 -11.87
C CYS A 195 -2.85 -22.65 -12.26
N GLY A 196 -1.91 -23.29 -11.54
CA GLY A 196 -1.46 -24.67 -11.84
C GLY A 196 -0.94 -24.89 -13.26
N GLY A 197 -0.46 -23.85 -13.93
CA GLY A 197 -0.01 -23.90 -15.33
C GLY A 197 -1.13 -23.65 -16.37
N GLU A 198 -2.38 -23.70 -15.98
CA GLU A 198 -3.52 -23.39 -16.85
C GLU A 198 -3.76 -21.88 -16.95
N LYS A 199 -4.21 -21.47 -18.15
CA LYS A 199 -4.60 -20.08 -18.46
C LYS A 199 -6.10 -20.05 -18.73
N ILE A 200 -6.85 -19.38 -17.86
CA ILE A 200 -8.30 -19.25 -17.95
C ILE A 200 -8.64 -17.79 -18.27
N VAL A 201 -9.22 -17.55 -19.44
CA VAL A 201 -9.52 -16.20 -19.93
C VAL A 201 -10.76 -15.66 -19.23
N LEU A 202 -10.66 -14.42 -18.72
CA LEU A 202 -11.80 -13.69 -18.19
C LEU A 202 -12.59 -13.02 -19.31
N HIS A 203 -13.92 -13.02 -19.20
CA HIS A 203 -14.81 -12.39 -20.16
C HIS A 203 -14.88 -10.89 -19.95
N ARG A 204 -14.78 -10.13 -21.04
CA ARG A 204 -14.99 -8.69 -21.00
C ARG A 204 -16.46 -8.37 -20.87
N SER A 205 -16.88 -7.80 -19.72
CA SER A 205 -18.26 -7.47 -19.35
C SER A 205 -18.51 -5.96 -19.37
N GLY A 206 -17.84 -5.22 -20.25
CA GLY A 206 -17.92 -3.76 -20.34
C GLY A 206 -16.69 -3.16 -20.98
N TYR A 207 -16.50 -1.86 -20.84
CA TYR A 207 -15.36 -1.19 -21.46
C TYR A 207 -14.02 -1.66 -20.86
N ASP A 208 -13.95 -1.78 -19.54
CA ASP A 208 -12.74 -2.08 -18.77
C ASP A 208 -12.95 -3.16 -17.69
N ARG A 209 -14.12 -3.85 -17.68
CA ARG A 209 -14.46 -4.86 -16.68
C ARG A 209 -14.26 -6.26 -17.23
N PHE A 210 -13.59 -7.10 -16.46
CA PHE A 210 -13.29 -8.49 -16.76
C PHE A 210 -13.83 -9.39 -15.66
N VAL A 211 -14.64 -10.37 -16.03
CA VAL A 211 -15.31 -11.29 -15.10
C VAL A 211 -15.14 -12.74 -15.55
N GLY A 212 -15.14 -13.66 -14.60
CA GLY A 212 -15.14 -15.08 -14.91
C GLY A 212 -15.11 -15.95 -13.67
N ASP A 213 -15.64 -17.15 -13.83
CA ASP A 213 -15.62 -18.20 -12.82
C ASP A 213 -14.47 -19.16 -13.14
N VAL A 214 -13.51 -19.27 -12.22
CA VAL A 214 -12.26 -20.00 -12.43
C VAL A 214 -12.17 -21.12 -11.39
N LYS A 215 -12.03 -22.36 -11.86
CA LYS A 215 -11.68 -23.47 -10.98
C LYS A 215 -10.20 -23.39 -10.65
N LEU A 216 -9.87 -23.23 -9.39
CA LEU A 216 -8.49 -23.11 -8.91
C LEU A 216 -7.92 -24.47 -8.56
N SER A 217 -6.71 -24.76 -9.00
CA SER A 217 -5.85 -25.83 -8.51
C SER A 217 -4.87 -25.26 -7.49
N GLY A 218 -4.46 -26.01 -6.47
CA GLY A 218 -3.57 -25.51 -5.40
C GLY A 218 -2.31 -24.77 -5.88
N GLY A 219 -1.69 -24.00 -5.00
CA GLY A 219 -0.47 -23.23 -5.24
C GLY A 219 -0.72 -21.73 -5.39
N THR A 220 -0.38 -21.13 -6.53
CA THR A 220 -0.53 -19.70 -6.76
C THR A 220 -1.46 -19.43 -7.93
N ALA A 221 -2.40 -18.52 -7.76
CA ALA A 221 -3.22 -17.98 -8.83
C ALA A 221 -2.86 -16.51 -9.07
N THR A 222 -2.54 -16.14 -10.32
CA THR A 222 -2.19 -14.76 -10.67
C THR A 222 -3.08 -14.27 -11.80
N VAL A 223 -3.63 -13.07 -11.62
CA VAL A 223 -4.38 -12.35 -12.66
C VAL A 223 -3.38 -11.59 -13.51
N TYR A 224 -3.48 -11.78 -14.81
CA TYR A 224 -2.69 -11.08 -15.82
C TYR A 224 -3.60 -10.25 -16.73
N ALA A 225 -3.09 -9.12 -17.19
CA ALA A 225 -3.77 -8.31 -18.21
C ALA A 225 -2.83 -7.90 -19.33
N GLY A 226 -3.33 -7.95 -20.56
CA GLY A 226 -2.67 -7.41 -21.74
C GLY A 226 -3.07 -5.96 -21.97
N MET A 227 -2.12 -5.04 -21.78
CA MET A 227 -2.33 -3.58 -21.92
C MET A 227 -2.10 -3.08 -23.35
N GLY A 228 -1.51 -3.88 -24.23
CA GLY A 228 -1.18 -3.54 -25.61
C GLY A 228 -1.91 -4.38 -26.64
N ASP A 229 -1.54 -4.16 -27.90
CA ASP A 229 -2.11 -4.88 -29.05
C ASP A 229 -1.71 -6.36 -29.13
N TYR A 230 -0.70 -6.78 -28.37
CA TYR A 230 -0.14 -8.12 -28.35
C TYR A 230 -0.31 -8.77 -26.98
N PHE A 231 -0.93 -9.96 -26.96
CA PHE A 231 -1.08 -10.81 -25.77
C PHE A 231 0.23 -11.33 -25.18
N ASP A 232 1.33 -11.16 -25.88
CA ASP A 232 2.63 -11.74 -25.51
C ASP A 232 3.30 -11.02 -24.35
N TYR A 233 2.80 -9.83 -23.96
CA TYR A 233 3.32 -9.03 -22.85
C TYR A 233 2.21 -8.74 -21.84
N ALA A 234 1.68 -9.80 -21.20
CA ALA A 234 0.73 -9.64 -20.12
C ALA A 234 1.49 -9.47 -18.80
N GLU A 235 1.12 -8.45 -18.06
CA GLU A 235 1.70 -8.16 -16.75
C GLU A 235 0.85 -8.76 -15.63
N GLY A 236 1.51 -9.35 -14.61
CA GLY A 236 0.85 -9.84 -13.40
C GLY A 236 0.35 -8.66 -12.56
N LEU A 237 -0.92 -8.66 -12.23
CA LEU A 237 -1.58 -7.59 -11.47
C LEU A 237 -1.81 -7.94 -10.02
N VAL A 238 -2.38 -9.12 -9.78
CA VAL A 238 -2.83 -9.58 -8.46
C VAL A 238 -2.49 -11.05 -8.29
N GLN A 239 -1.95 -11.41 -7.14
CA GLN A 239 -1.56 -12.77 -6.79
C GLN A 239 -2.30 -13.26 -5.54
N TYR A 240 -2.70 -14.51 -5.59
CA TYR A 240 -3.41 -15.23 -4.54
C TYR A 240 -2.67 -16.51 -4.16
N GLU A 241 -2.79 -16.91 -2.91
CA GLU A 241 -2.42 -18.22 -2.41
C GLU A 241 -3.64 -19.15 -2.50
N VAL A 242 -3.45 -20.36 -3.03
CA VAL A 242 -4.53 -21.32 -3.24
C VAL A 242 -4.22 -22.60 -2.44
N GLU A 243 -5.02 -22.86 -1.42
CA GLU A 243 -4.80 -23.93 -0.42
C GLU A 243 -6.08 -24.76 -0.12
#